data_3e0c9f767e365e96917911cb2e22fc8e
#
_entry.id   3e0c9f767e365e96917911cb2e22fc8e
#
_cell.length_a   1.000
_cell.length_b   1.000
_cell.length_c   1.000
_cell.angle_alpha   90.00
_cell.angle_beta   90.00
_cell.angle_gamma   90.00
#
_symmetry.space_group_name_H-M   'P 1'
#
loop_
_entity.id
_entity.type
_entity.pdbx_description
1 polymer ?
#
loop_
_entity_poly.entity_id
_entity_poly.type
_entity_poly.pdbx_seq_one_letter_code
_entity_poly.pdbx_strand_id
1 'polypeptide(L)'
;GYWAAGPPEGLDRVVAEADRLGLDSVWTAEAYGSDAFTPLAWWGAGTTRLRLGTAIAQISARTPTATAMAALTLDHLSGGRFVLGLGVSGPQVVEGWYGEPFPRPLARTREYVDIVRQVLAREAPVTADGEFYTLPHRGGTGLGRPLRSTVHPLRADLPIHLAAQGPRNVALAAEIADGWLPAFFAPELDAHYRAALAEGFTRRSPDRSPAAAFEVAATVPVAVD
;
A
#
# COMPACT_ATOMS: atom_id res chain seq x y z
N GLY A 1 -7.90 -3.64 -10.94
CA GLY A 1 -8.73 -2.76 -11.70
C GLY A 1 -9.48 -1.74 -10.88
N TYR A 2 -9.85 -0.68 -11.51
CA TYR A 2 -10.71 0.39 -10.99
C TYR A 2 -12.09 0.27 -11.64
N TRP A 3 -13.18 0.35 -10.85
CA TRP A 3 -14.53 0.25 -11.38
C TRP A 3 -15.11 1.64 -11.64
N ALA A 4 -15.53 1.88 -12.88
CA ALA A 4 -16.12 3.17 -13.25
C ALA A 4 -17.63 3.26 -12.92
N ALA A 5 -18.39 2.17 -13.08
CA ALA A 5 -19.83 2.12 -12.82
C ALA A 5 -20.24 0.91 -11.95
N GLY A 6 -19.46 -0.14 -11.96
CA GLY A 6 -19.67 -1.38 -11.23
C GLY A 6 -18.63 -2.41 -11.66
N PRO A 7 -18.61 -3.60 -11.04
CA PRO A 7 -17.69 -4.64 -11.46
C PRO A 7 -18.03 -5.09 -12.90
N PRO A 8 -17.02 -5.28 -13.77
CA PRO A 8 -17.24 -5.92 -15.06
C PRO A 8 -17.85 -7.30 -14.88
N GLU A 9 -18.75 -7.68 -15.78
CA GLU A 9 -19.37 -9.01 -15.76
C GLU A 9 -18.31 -10.12 -15.88
N GLY A 10 -18.38 -11.14 -15.04
CA GLY A 10 -17.48 -12.29 -15.06
C GLY A 10 -16.07 -12.02 -14.58
N LEU A 11 -15.81 -10.90 -13.92
CA LEU A 11 -14.47 -10.53 -13.43
C LEU A 11 -13.88 -11.56 -12.47
N ASP A 12 -14.69 -12.21 -11.65
CA ASP A 12 -14.30 -13.30 -10.76
C ASP A 12 -13.76 -14.51 -11.54
N ARG A 13 -14.39 -14.86 -12.67
CA ARG A 13 -13.92 -15.92 -13.57
C ARG A 13 -12.60 -15.55 -14.25
N VAL A 14 -12.45 -14.29 -14.64
CA VAL A 14 -11.20 -13.79 -15.25
C VAL A 14 -10.05 -13.89 -14.24
N VAL A 15 -10.27 -13.51 -12.98
CA VAL A 15 -9.25 -13.60 -11.93
C VAL A 15 -8.91 -15.06 -11.61
N ALA A 16 -9.90 -15.94 -11.52
CA ALA A 16 -9.66 -17.38 -11.32
C ALA A 16 -8.88 -18.00 -12.49
N GLU A 17 -9.16 -17.60 -13.73
CA GLU A 17 -8.42 -18.05 -14.90
C GLU A 17 -6.98 -17.50 -14.91
N ALA A 18 -6.77 -16.26 -14.48
CA ALA A 18 -5.42 -15.69 -14.31
C ALA A 18 -4.59 -16.51 -13.31
N ASP A 19 -5.20 -16.93 -12.18
CA ASP A 19 -4.55 -17.83 -11.22
C ASP A 19 -4.20 -19.18 -11.85
N ARG A 20 -5.14 -19.77 -12.61
CA ARG A 20 -4.94 -21.04 -13.32
C ARG A 20 -3.81 -20.98 -14.35
N LEU A 21 -3.73 -19.87 -15.09
CA LEU A 21 -2.70 -19.62 -16.10
C LEU A 21 -1.32 -19.27 -15.52
N GLY A 22 -1.24 -19.04 -14.21
CA GLY A 22 0.01 -18.76 -13.52
C GLY A 22 0.47 -17.31 -13.61
N LEU A 23 -0.47 -16.36 -13.80
CA LEU A 23 -0.15 -14.95 -13.62
C LEU A 23 0.34 -14.72 -12.18
N ASP A 24 1.25 -13.76 -12.00
CA ASP A 24 1.88 -13.52 -10.70
C ASP A 24 0.94 -12.82 -9.71
N SER A 25 0.22 -11.81 -10.15
CA SER A 25 -0.52 -10.93 -9.24
C SER A 25 -1.74 -10.27 -9.86
N VAL A 26 -2.71 -9.90 -9.02
CA VAL A 26 -3.84 -9.03 -9.37
C VAL A 26 -3.83 -7.79 -8.46
N TRP A 27 -4.12 -6.63 -9.05
CA TRP A 27 -4.06 -5.36 -8.36
C TRP A 27 -5.37 -4.58 -8.46
N THR A 28 -5.79 -4.01 -7.32
CA THR A 28 -6.94 -3.11 -7.24
C THR A 28 -6.49 -1.68 -7.04
N ALA A 29 -7.33 -0.74 -7.44
CA ALA A 29 -7.10 0.68 -7.22
C ALA A 29 -8.26 1.31 -6.46
N GLU A 30 -7.98 2.36 -5.74
CA GLU A 30 -8.96 3.15 -4.99
C GLU A 30 -8.82 4.63 -5.35
N ALA A 31 -9.95 5.26 -5.67
CA ALA A 31 -10.03 6.69 -5.86
C ALA A 31 -11.35 7.20 -5.26
N TYR A 32 -12.40 7.30 -6.06
CA TYR A 32 -13.78 7.62 -5.66
C TYR A 32 -14.78 6.62 -6.29
N GLY A 33 -14.34 5.39 -6.48
CA GLY A 33 -15.11 4.25 -7.00
C GLY A 33 -15.11 3.10 -6.01
N SER A 34 -14.67 1.90 -6.45
CA SER A 34 -14.51 0.75 -5.55
C SER A 34 -13.38 0.97 -4.55
N ASP A 35 -13.53 0.42 -3.33
CA ASP A 35 -12.41 0.35 -2.39
C ASP A 35 -11.34 -0.66 -2.85
N ALA A 36 -10.16 -0.56 -2.23
CA ALA A 36 -9.03 -1.37 -2.65
C ALA A 36 -8.98 -2.78 -2.04
N PHE A 37 -9.60 -3.03 -0.89
CA PHE A 37 -9.44 -4.28 -0.14
C PHE A 37 -10.55 -5.30 -0.41
N THR A 38 -11.80 -4.85 -0.49
CA THR A 38 -12.97 -5.74 -0.60
C THR A 38 -12.92 -6.63 -1.85
N PRO A 39 -12.58 -6.10 -3.07
CA PRO A 39 -12.46 -6.97 -4.24
C PRO A 39 -11.35 -8.01 -4.10
N LEU A 40 -10.23 -7.67 -3.46
CA LEU A 40 -9.12 -8.62 -3.24
C LEU A 40 -9.51 -9.73 -2.27
N ALA A 41 -10.27 -9.43 -1.23
CA ALA A 41 -10.80 -10.46 -0.32
C ALA A 41 -11.73 -11.43 -1.05
N TRP A 42 -12.59 -10.91 -1.91
CA TRP A 42 -13.50 -11.71 -2.73
C TRP A 42 -12.75 -12.61 -3.72
N TRP A 43 -11.82 -12.07 -4.48
CA TRP A 43 -11.05 -12.84 -5.45
C TRP A 43 -10.07 -13.80 -4.79
N GLY A 44 -9.49 -13.39 -3.65
CA GLY A 44 -8.56 -14.22 -2.88
C GLY A 44 -9.16 -15.54 -2.42
N ALA A 45 -10.48 -15.57 -2.15
CA ALA A 45 -11.20 -16.80 -1.78
C ALA A 45 -11.29 -17.81 -2.94
N GLY A 46 -11.26 -17.33 -4.19
CA GLY A 46 -11.33 -18.18 -5.39
C GLY A 46 -9.97 -18.45 -6.05
N THR A 47 -8.85 -18.03 -5.43
CA THR A 47 -7.49 -18.16 -5.99
C THR A 47 -6.55 -18.83 -4.99
N THR A 48 -5.46 -19.43 -5.45
CA THR A 48 -4.53 -20.19 -4.61
C THR A 48 -3.08 -19.74 -4.68
N ARG A 49 -2.65 -19.09 -5.78
CA ARG A 49 -1.27 -18.70 -6.04
C ARG A 49 -1.10 -17.21 -6.28
N LEU A 50 -2.11 -16.60 -6.91
CA LEU A 50 -2.09 -15.21 -7.34
C LEU A 50 -1.85 -14.28 -6.15
N ARG A 51 -0.82 -13.43 -6.22
CA ARG A 51 -0.61 -12.37 -5.23
C ARG A 51 -1.72 -11.33 -5.36
N LEU A 52 -2.15 -10.79 -4.24
CA LEU A 52 -3.24 -9.82 -4.15
C LEU A 52 -2.66 -8.48 -3.72
N GLY A 53 -2.68 -7.50 -4.59
CA GLY A 53 -2.06 -6.20 -4.31
C GLY A 53 -3.03 -5.02 -4.40
N THR A 54 -2.83 -4.01 -3.56
CA THR A 54 -3.47 -2.71 -3.77
C THR A 54 -2.54 -1.79 -4.57
N ALA A 55 -3.05 -1.15 -5.62
CA ALA A 55 -2.30 -0.19 -6.44
C ALA A 55 -3.20 1.00 -6.80
N ILE A 56 -3.54 1.75 -5.84
CA ILE A 56 -3.12 1.82 -4.44
C ILE A 56 -4.32 1.88 -3.50
N ALA A 57 -4.12 1.54 -2.20
CA ALA A 57 -4.98 2.02 -1.13
C ALA A 57 -4.54 3.43 -0.72
N GLN A 58 -5.48 4.36 -0.58
CA GLN A 58 -5.15 5.76 -0.27
C GLN A 58 -4.93 5.95 1.23
N ILE A 59 -3.83 6.63 1.60
CA ILE A 59 -3.52 6.94 3.00
C ILE A 59 -4.52 7.91 3.64
N SER A 60 -5.30 8.63 2.84
CA SER A 60 -6.34 9.54 3.33
C SER A 60 -7.70 8.87 3.55
N ALA A 61 -7.91 7.68 2.98
CA ALA A 61 -9.17 6.96 3.10
C ALA A 61 -9.35 6.25 4.45
N ARG A 62 -8.24 5.95 5.14
CA ARG A 62 -8.23 5.16 6.38
C ARG A 62 -7.13 5.62 7.31
N THR A 63 -7.33 5.45 8.62
CA THR A 63 -6.22 5.59 9.57
C THR A 63 -5.15 4.51 9.33
N PRO A 64 -3.87 4.77 9.64
CA PRO A 64 -2.81 3.79 9.46
C PRO A 64 -3.06 2.47 10.20
N THR A 65 -3.63 2.54 11.39
CA THR A 65 -3.99 1.34 12.18
C THR A 65 -5.12 0.54 11.52
N ALA A 66 -6.15 1.21 10.98
CA ALA A 66 -7.23 0.54 10.24
C ALA A 66 -6.71 -0.14 8.96
N THR A 67 -5.80 0.51 8.25
CA THR A 67 -5.15 -0.07 7.07
C THR A 67 -4.31 -1.29 7.44
N ALA A 68 -3.53 -1.22 8.51
CA ALA A 68 -2.75 -2.35 8.99
C ALA A 68 -3.64 -3.53 9.41
N MET A 69 -4.78 -3.27 10.07
CA MET A 69 -5.76 -4.31 10.41
C MET A 69 -6.34 -4.99 9.16
N ALA A 70 -6.71 -4.21 8.14
CA ALA A 70 -7.19 -4.76 6.87
C ALA A 70 -6.11 -5.60 6.16
N ALA A 71 -4.86 -5.11 6.15
CA ALA A 71 -3.71 -5.82 5.59
C ALA A 71 -3.45 -7.15 6.32
N LEU A 72 -3.42 -7.15 7.66
CA LEU A 72 -3.28 -8.37 8.47
C LEU A 72 -4.38 -9.39 8.15
N THR A 73 -5.63 -8.92 8.09
CA THR A 73 -6.78 -9.77 7.81
C THR A 73 -6.67 -10.41 6.43
N LEU A 74 -6.38 -9.61 5.42
CA LEU A 74 -6.28 -10.09 4.04
C LEU A 74 -5.05 -11.00 3.84
N ASP A 75 -3.96 -10.74 4.55
CA ASP A 75 -2.78 -11.60 4.52
C ASP A 75 -3.09 -13.00 5.10
N HIS A 76 -3.81 -13.07 6.22
CA HIS A 76 -4.30 -14.34 6.76
C HIS A 76 -5.25 -15.07 5.81
N LEU A 77 -6.28 -14.37 5.30
CA LEU A 77 -7.28 -14.97 4.40
C LEU A 77 -6.66 -15.49 3.10
N SER A 78 -5.60 -14.84 2.63
CA SER A 78 -4.89 -15.23 1.41
C SER A 78 -3.74 -16.21 1.64
N GLY A 79 -3.42 -16.57 2.88
CA GLY A 79 -2.28 -17.44 3.18
C GLY A 79 -0.92 -16.82 2.85
N GLY A 80 -0.75 -15.52 3.12
CA GLY A 80 0.52 -14.80 2.91
C GLY A 80 0.73 -14.28 1.49
N ARG A 81 -0.32 -14.12 0.69
CA ARG A 81 -0.24 -13.63 -0.70
C ARG A 81 -0.50 -12.12 -0.86
N PHE A 82 -0.78 -11.40 0.23
CA PHE A 82 -1.13 -9.99 0.15
C PHE A 82 0.09 -9.07 0.03
N VAL A 83 -0.04 -8.00 -0.74
CA VAL A 83 0.92 -6.90 -0.89
C VAL A 83 0.20 -5.57 -0.67
N LEU A 84 0.64 -4.78 0.29
CA LEU A 84 0.03 -3.50 0.62
C LEU A 84 0.65 -2.38 -0.22
N GLY A 85 -0.01 -1.99 -1.30
CA GLY A 85 0.37 -0.81 -2.07
C GLY A 85 -0.35 0.43 -1.56
N LEU A 86 0.40 1.45 -1.19
CA LEU A 86 -0.08 2.71 -0.62
C LEU A 86 0.25 3.90 -1.52
N GLY A 87 -0.57 4.94 -1.45
CA GLY A 87 -0.31 6.18 -2.16
C GLY A 87 -1.08 7.36 -1.59
N VAL A 88 -0.60 8.55 -1.94
CA VAL A 88 -1.15 9.82 -1.43
C VAL A 88 -2.37 10.29 -2.23
N SER A 89 -2.62 9.71 -3.42
CA SER A 89 -3.60 10.25 -4.38
C SER A 89 -3.27 11.69 -4.82
N GLY A 90 -4.27 12.51 -5.09
CA GLY A 90 -4.13 13.92 -5.44
C GLY A 90 -5.06 14.79 -4.61
N PRO A 91 -4.78 16.10 -4.53
CA PRO A 91 -5.60 17.01 -3.73
C PRO A 91 -7.08 17.01 -4.15
N GLN A 92 -7.38 16.80 -5.44
CA GLN A 92 -8.75 16.76 -5.96
C GLN A 92 -9.58 15.65 -5.31
N VAL A 93 -8.97 14.50 -5.02
CA VAL A 93 -9.64 13.38 -4.35
C VAL A 93 -9.58 13.53 -2.84
N VAL A 94 -8.41 13.86 -2.30
CA VAL A 94 -8.22 13.95 -0.85
C VAL A 94 -9.07 15.05 -0.24
N GLU A 95 -9.05 16.25 -0.81
CA GLU A 95 -9.82 17.39 -0.31
C GLU A 95 -11.28 17.33 -0.76
N GLY A 96 -11.54 16.95 -2.03
CA GLY A 96 -12.87 16.97 -2.62
C GLY A 96 -13.76 15.78 -2.25
N TRP A 97 -13.20 14.60 -2.03
CA TRP A 97 -13.94 13.38 -1.73
C TRP A 97 -13.86 12.96 -0.26
N TYR A 98 -12.65 13.00 0.32
CA TYR A 98 -12.44 12.59 1.71
C TYR A 98 -12.57 13.75 2.70
N GLY A 99 -12.57 15.01 2.24
CA GLY A 99 -12.64 16.18 3.12
C GLY A 99 -11.41 16.35 4.02
N GLU A 100 -10.27 15.77 3.61
CA GLU A 100 -9.03 15.77 4.38
C GLU A 100 -8.03 16.77 3.78
N PRO A 101 -7.22 17.44 4.60
CA PRO A 101 -6.18 18.32 4.08
C PRO A 101 -5.06 17.56 3.37
N PHE A 102 -4.41 18.21 2.38
CA PHE A 102 -3.31 17.64 1.59
C PHE A 102 -1.95 18.33 1.80
N PRO A 103 -1.52 18.66 3.02
CA PRO A 103 -0.21 19.25 3.23
C PRO A 103 0.88 18.19 3.32
N ARG A 104 2.07 18.50 2.82
CA ARG A 104 3.31 17.72 2.99
C ARG A 104 3.16 16.20 2.85
N PRO A 105 2.66 15.70 1.70
CA PRO A 105 2.28 14.30 1.54
C PRO A 105 3.41 13.30 1.82
N LEU A 106 4.67 13.67 1.56
CA LEU A 106 5.82 12.79 1.83
C LEU A 106 6.04 12.56 3.33
N ALA A 107 5.95 13.61 4.14
CA ALA A 107 6.08 13.49 5.60
C ALA A 107 4.92 12.68 6.18
N ARG A 108 3.68 12.95 5.73
CA ARG A 108 2.50 12.16 6.11
C ARG A 108 2.65 10.68 5.75
N THR A 109 3.18 10.37 4.56
CA THR A 109 3.43 8.99 4.12
C THR A 109 4.43 8.28 5.03
N ARG A 110 5.51 8.96 5.42
CA ARG A 110 6.53 8.40 6.32
C ARG A 110 5.91 8.00 7.66
N GLU A 111 5.18 8.90 8.31
CA GLU A 111 4.52 8.63 9.58
C GLU A 111 3.47 7.50 9.45
N TYR A 112 2.72 7.51 8.35
CA TYR A 112 1.73 6.47 8.07
C TYR A 112 2.34 5.09 7.95
N VAL A 113 3.40 4.94 7.15
CA VAL A 113 4.11 3.67 6.96
C VAL A 113 4.75 3.19 8.26
N ASP A 114 5.33 4.11 9.04
CA ASP A 114 5.92 3.76 10.33
C ASP A 114 4.88 3.13 11.28
N ILE A 115 3.71 3.76 11.41
CA ILE A 115 2.61 3.21 12.24
C ILE A 115 2.14 1.85 11.71
N VAL A 116 1.98 1.70 10.39
CA VAL A 116 1.61 0.40 9.79
C VAL A 116 2.65 -0.66 10.15
N ARG A 117 3.95 -0.34 10.03
CA ARG A 117 5.04 -1.26 10.41
C ARG A 117 5.01 -1.64 11.88
N GLN A 118 4.76 -0.70 12.78
CA GLN A 118 4.62 -1.00 14.22
C GLN A 118 3.47 -1.99 14.49
N VAL A 119 2.33 -1.82 13.81
CA VAL A 119 1.19 -2.76 13.93
C VAL A 119 1.58 -4.15 13.42
N LEU A 120 2.26 -4.23 12.27
CA LEU A 120 2.69 -5.48 11.65
C LEU A 120 3.77 -6.19 12.48
N ALA A 121 4.74 -5.47 13.00
CA ALA A 121 5.78 -6.05 13.87
C ALA A 121 5.20 -6.58 15.19
N ARG A 122 4.17 -5.92 15.71
CA ARG A 122 3.47 -6.30 16.94
C ARG A 122 4.39 -6.48 18.17
N GLU A 123 5.53 -5.84 18.20
CA GLU A 123 6.51 -5.96 19.30
C GLU A 123 6.04 -5.26 20.57
N ALA A 124 5.45 -4.06 20.40
CA ALA A 124 4.94 -3.23 21.49
C ALA A 124 3.56 -2.64 21.16
N PRO A 125 2.85 -2.05 22.15
CA PRO A 125 1.71 -1.18 21.88
C PRO A 125 2.11 -0.02 20.97
N VAL A 126 1.28 0.27 19.95
CA VAL A 126 1.56 1.28 18.94
C VAL A 126 1.50 2.67 19.54
N THR A 127 2.52 3.48 19.28
CA THR A 127 2.58 4.88 19.67
C THR A 127 3.07 5.73 18.50
N ALA A 128 2.59 6.96 18.40
CA ALA A 128 3.09 7.94 17.45
C ALA A 128 3.05 9.33 18.06
N ASP A 129 4.05 10.13 17.82
CA ASP A 129 4.14 11.53 18.21
C ASP A 129 4.60 12.38 17.03
N GLY A 130 3.90 12.16 15.90
CA GLY A 130 4.17 12.83 14.64
C GLY A 130 3.39 14.13 14.49
N GLU A 131 3.61 14.76 13.37
CA GLU A 131 2.87 15.96 12.97
C GLU A 131 1.47 15.63 12.47
N PHE A 132 1.33 14.50 11.74
CA PHE A 132 0.07 14.08 11.14
C PHE A 132 -0.67 13.05 11.97
N TYR A 133 0.06 12.26 12.75
CA TYR A 133 -0.52 11.18 13.55
C TYR A 133 0.02 11.21 14.97
N THR A 134 -0.90 11.27 15.93
CA THR A 134 -0.59 11.15 17.37
C THR A 134 -1.39 10.00 17.97
N LEU A 135 -0.72 9.00 18.49
CA LEU A 135 -1.31 7.83 19.09
C LEU A 135 -0.68 7.56 20.49
N PRO A 136 -1.45 7.57 21.58
CA PRO A 136 -2.87 7.92 21.69
C PRO A 136 -3.15 9.38 21.36
N HIS A 137 -4.40 9.67 20.93
CA HIS A 137 -4.81 11.04 20.63
C HIS A 137 -4.64 11.97 21.83
N ARG A 138 -4.01 13.13 21.63
CA ARG A 138 -3.83 14.16 22.66
C ARG A 138 -5.09 14.98 22.85
N GLY A 139 -5.39 15.35 24.10
CA GLY A 139 -6.54 16.22 24.39
C GLY A 139 -7.90 15.53 24.25
N GLY A 140 -7.94 14.20 24.18
CA GLY A 140 -9.18 13.43 24.18
C GLY A 140 -9.76 13.25 25.59
N THR A 141 -10.54 12.17 25.79
CA THR A 141 -11.22 11.84 27.06
C THR A 141 -10.26 11.46 28.22
N GLY A 142 -8.97 11.31 27.96
CA GLY A 142 -7.98 10.76 28.89
C GLY A 142 -8.03 9.24 29.06
N LEU A 143 -8.95 8.55 28.36
CA LEU A 143 -9.07 7.09 28.39
C LEU A 143 -8.26 6.39 27.28
N GLY A 144 -7.76 7.14 26.30
CA GLY A 144 -6.93 6.61 25.22
C GLY A 144 -5.64 6.01 25.76
N ARG A 145 -5.36 4.77 25.33
CA ARG A 145 -4.13 4.04 25.73
C ARG A 145 -3.46 3.48 24.47
N PRO A 146 -2.13 3.34 24.45
CA PRO A 146 -1.46 2.58 23.42
C PRO A 146 -2.01 1.15 23.37
N LEU A 147 -2.38 0.70 22.18
CA LEU A 147 -2.93 -0.62 21.93
C LEU A 147 -2.01 -1.41 21.01
N ARG A 148 -2.07 -2.72 21.13
CA ARG A 148 -1.41 -3.69 20.25
C ARG A 148 -2.47 -4.54 19.57
N SER A 149 -2.31 -4.85 18.28
CA SER A 149 -3.24 -5.71 17.56
C SER A 149 -3.46 -7.02 18.32
N THR A 150 -4.71 -7.47 18.42
CA THR A 150 -5.03 -8.80 18.96
C THR A 150 -4.71 -9.91 17.97
N VAL A 151 -4.79 -9.60 16.67
CA VAL A 151 -4.38 -10.52 15.60
C VAL A 151 -2.85 -10.57 15.55
N HIS A 152 -2.30 -11.78 15.60
CA HIS A 152 -0.88 -12.00 15.36
C HIS A 152 -0.60 -11.94 13.85
N PRO A 153 0.44 -11.26 13.39
CA PRO A 153 0.77 -11.24 11.98
C PRO A 153 1.16 -12.63 11.48
N LEU A 154 0.70 -12.98 10.29
CA LEU A 154 1.21 -14.17 9.59
C LEU A 154 2.65 -13.90 9.13
N ARG A 155 2.92 -12.66 8.69
CA ARG A 155 4.23 -12.15 8.30
C ARG A 155 4.42 -10.77 8.90
N ALA A 156 5.43 -10.60 9.75
CA ALA A 156 5.79 -9.28 10.28
C ALA A 156 6.39 -8.36 9.20
N ASP A 157 6.96 -8.96 8.15
CA ASP A 157 7.56 -8.34 6.97
C ASP A 157 6.61 -8.27 5.76
N LEU A 158 5.29 -8.23 5.98
CA LEU A 158 4.30 -8.03 4.91
C LEU A 158 4.75 -6.89 3.99
N PRO A 159 4.89 -7.15 2.65
CA PRO A 159 5.43 -6.17 1.73
C PRO A 159 4.58 -4.91 1.63
N ILE A 160 5.21 -3.76 1.75
CA ILE A 160 4.60 -2.44 1.51
C ILE A 160 5.22 -1.83 0.26
N HIS A 161 4.41 -1.56 -0.75
CA HIS A 161 4.81 -0.83 -1.95
C HIS A 161 4.27 0.60 -1.90
N LEU A 162 5.02 1.57 -2.41
CA LEU A 162 4.58 2.96 -2.49
C LEU A 162 4.42 3.42 -3.94
N ALA A 163 3.27 4.01 -4.26
CA ALA A 163 3.12 4.76 -5.49
C ALA A 163 3.84 6.11 -5.37
N ALA A 164 4.72 6.38 -6.31
CA ALA A 164 5.54 7.57 -6.32
C ALA A 164 5.84 8.01 -7.75
N GLN A 165 5.87 9.34 -7.99
CA GLN A 165 6.18 9.89 -9.32
C GLN A 165 7.37 10.83 -9.31
N GLY A 166 7.41 11.84 -8.47
CA GLY A 166 8.54 12.77 -8.41
C GLY A 166 9.77 12.15 -7.74
N PRO A 167 11.00 12.64 -8.06
CA PRO A 167 12.24 12.02 -7.59
C PRO A 167 12.33 11.89 -6.07
N ARG A 168 11.87 12.89 -5.32
CA ARG A 168 11.86 12.83 -3.85
C ARG A 168 10.92 11.76 -3.32
N ASN A 169 9.78 11.53 -4.00
CA ASN A 169 8.82 10.51 -3.59
C ASN A 169 9.33 9.11 -3.95
N VAL A 170 9.97 8.96 -5.12
CA VAL A 170 10.62 7.71 -5.53
C VAL A 170 11.76 7.36 -4.56
N ALA A 171 12.58 8.34 -4.17
CA ALA A 171 13.61 8.15 -3.15
C ALA A 171 13.01 7.74 -1.80
N LEU A 172 11.89 8.35 -1.39
CA LEU A 172 11.18 7.94 -0.17
C LEU A 172 10.69 6.49 -0.26
N ALA A 173 10.15 6.06 -1.40
CA ALA A 173 9.74 4.67 -1.59
C ALA A 173 10.93 3.70 -1.39
N ALA A 174 12.08 3.99 -1.99
CA ALA A 174 13.29 3.19 -1.81
C ALA A 174 13.80 3.18 -0.36
N GLU A 175 13.62 4.26 0.36
CA GLU A 175 14.04 4.40 1.75
C GLU A 175 13.19 3.56 2.71
N ILE A 176 11.84 3.62 2.62
CA ILE A 176 10.94 3.12 3.66
C ILE A 176 10.06 1.93 3.24
N ALA A 177 9.94 1.64 1.93
CA ALA A 177 9.05 0.60 1.40
C ALA A 177 9.82 -0.60 0.85
N ASP A 178 9.11 -1.65 0.47
CA ASP A 178 9.67 -2.88 -0.11
C ASP A 178 9.51 -2.91 -1.63
N GLY A 179 8.81 -1.94 -2.20
CA GLY A 179 8.63 -1.78 -3.63
C GLY A 179 8.09 -0.42 -4.02
N TRP A 180 8.15 -0.18 -5.33
CA TRP A 180 7.68 1.03 -5.98
C TRP A 180 6.63 0.71 -7.05
N LEU A 181 5.55 1.48 -7.06
CA LEU A 181 4.46 1.42 -8.03
C LEU A 181 4.47 2.70 -8.87
N PRO A 182 5.21 2.74 -10.01
CA PRO A 182 5.14 3.86 -10.93
C PRO A 182 3.80 3.90 -11.67
N ALA A 183 3.06 5.00 -11.57
CA ALA A 183 1.77 5.14 -12.22
C ALA A 183 1.89 5.32 -13.75
N PHE A 184 2.91 6.04 -14.21
CA PHE A 184 3.19 6.32 -15.61
C PHE A 184 4.68 6.10 -15.86
N PHE A 185 5.07 4.84 -16.01
CA PHE A 185 6.46 4.51 -16.28
C PHE A 185 6.82 4.84 -17.72
N ALA A 186 7.85 5.66 -17.88
CA ALA A 186 8.42 5.99 -19.17
C ALA A 186 9.85 5.42 -19.25
N PRO A 187 10.10 4.43 -20.12
CA PRO A 187 11.44 3.81 -20.24
C PRO A 187 12.56 4.81 -20.50
N GLU A 188 12.27 5.90 -21.18
CA GLU A 188 13.22 6.98 -21.50
C GLU A 188 13.72 7.70 -20.23
N LEU A 189 12.97 7.62 -19.12
CA LEU A 189 13.32 8.21 -17.83
C LEU A 189 13.96 7.22 -16.86
N ASP A 190 14.29 5.99 -17.29
CA ASP A 190 14.82 4.93 -16.44
C ASP A 190 16.05 5.39 -15.63
N ALA A 191 16.98 6.12 -16.26
CA ALA A 191 18.16 6.66 -15.57
C ALA A 191 17.79 7.59 -14.41
N HIS A 192 16.76 8.42 -14.56
CA HIS A 192 16.27 9.31 -13.52
C HIS A 192 15.63 8.55 -12.37
N TYR A 193 14.84 7.52 -12.68
CA TYR A 193 14.22 6.68 -11.66
C TYR A 193 15.27 5.91 -10.86
N ARG A 194 16.26 5.33 -11.54
CA ARG A 194 17.38 4.61 -10.87
C ARG A 194 18.20 5.53 -9.97
N ALA A 195 18.47 6.75 -10.40
CA ALA A 195 19.17 7.73 -9.56
C ALA A 195 18.38 8.07 -8.29
N ALA A 196 17.06 8.30 -8.42
CA ALA A 196 16.21 8.57 -7.27
C ALA A 196 16.10 7.37 -6.32
N LEU A 197 15.98 6.14 -6.85
CA LEU A 197 15.98 4.92 -6.04
C LEU A 197 17.32 4.74 -5.32
N ALA A 198 18.44 4.94 -6.02
CA ALA A 198 19.77 4.84 -5.42
C ALA A 198 19.95 5.83 -4.27
N GLU A 199 19.49 7.08 -4.42
CA GLU A 199 19.48 8.07 -3.35
C GLU A 199 18.68 7.59 -2.14
N GLY A 200 17.49 7.01 -2.36
CA GLY A 200 16.65 6.47 -1.28
C GLY A 200 17.32 5.31 -0.56
N PHE A 201 17.96 4.40 -1.30
CA PHE A 201 18.66 3.25 -0.72
C PHE A 201 19.81 3.65 0.20
N THR A 202 20.45 4.80 0.00
CA THR A 202 21.50 5.29 0.94
C THR A 202 20.95 5.61 2.33
N ARG A 203 19.64 5.85 2.45
CA ARG A 203 18.95 6.17 3.72
C ARG A 203 18.14 5.02 4.27
N ARG A 204 18.11 3.89 3.57
CA ARG A 204 17.32 2.70 3.93
C ARG A 204 17.86 2.09 5.23
N SER A 205 16.96 1.80 6.18
CA SER A 205 17.32 1.11 7.40
C SER A 205 17.84 -0.30 7.13
N PRO A 206 18.89 -0.76 7.85
CA PRO A 206 19.39 -2.15 7.75
C PRO A 206 18.33 -3.21 8.06
N ASP A 207 17.30 -2.86 8.86
CA ASP A 207 16.21 -3.76 9.23
C ASP A 207 15.19 -3.98 8.09
N ARG A 208 15.34 -3.24 6.98
CA ARG A 208 14.50 -3.43 5.78
C ARG A 208 15.10 -4.50 4.88
N SER A 209 14.27 -5.09 4.03
CA SER A 209 14.73 -5.99 2.97
C SER A 209 15.86 -5.33 2.15
N PRO A 210 16.89 -6.08 1.72
CA PRO A 210 17.99 -5.49 0.96
C PRO A 210 17.50 -4.85 -0.34
N ALA A 211 18.23 -3.85 -0.84
CA ALA A 211 17.87 -3.16 -2.08
C ALA A 211 17.72 -4.11 -3.29
N ALA A 212 18.41 -5.23 -3.29
CA ALA A 212 18.30 -6.25 -4.33
C ALA A 212 16.95 -6.99 -4.34
N ALA A 213 16.21 -6.96 -3.23
CA ALA A 213 14.87 -7.54 -3.10
C ALA A 213 13.75 -6.50 -3.30
N PHE A 214 14.10 -5.25 -3.61
CA PHE A 214 13.13 -4.18 -3.84
C PHE A 214 12.39 -4.39 -5.16
N GLU A 215 11.07 -4.47 -5.11
CA GLU A 215 10.25 -4.70 -6.29
C GLU A 215 9.87 -3.40 -7.00
N VAL A 216 9.82 -3.44 -8.34
CA VAL A 216 9.24 -2.37 -9.16
C VAL A 216 8.12 -2.97 -10.00
N ALA A 217 6.88 -2.59 -9.73
CA ALA A 217 5.71 -3.06 -10.46
C ALA A 217 5.11 -1.93 -11.30
N ALA A 218 5.56 -1.83 -12.54
CA ALA A 218 5.11 -0.82 -13.49
C ALA A 218 3.80 -1.20 -14.16
N THR A 219 2.89 -0.21 -14.30
CA THR A 219 1.67 -0.37 -15.09
C THR A 219 1.98 -0.07 -16.56
N VAL A 220 1.76 -1.06 -17.43
CA VAL A 220 1.91 -0.92 -18.88
C VAL A 220 0.56 -1.20 -19.54
N PRO A 221 0.00 -0.26 -20.34
CA PRO A 221 -1.19 -0.54 -21.12
C PRO A 221 -0.91 -1.60 -22.19
N VAL A 222 -1.80 -2.58 -22.31
CA VAL A 222 -1.72 -3.63 -23.35
C VAL A 222 -3.03 -3.65 -24.11
N ALA A 223 -2.94 -3.60 -25.44
CA ALA A 223 -4.03 -3.87 -26.35
C ALA A 223 -3.80 -5.23 -27.03
N VAL A 224 -4.87 -6.00 -27.18
CA VAL A 224 -4.87 -7.27 -27.93
C VAL A 224 -5.79 -7.06 -29.11
N ASP A 225 -5.26 -7.26 -30.32
CA ASP A 225 -6.00 -7.17 -31.59
C ASP A 225 -6.82 -8.44 -31.85
#